data_b48c08328111a7f02785d25ba96fa30e
#
_entry.id   b48c08328111a7f02785d25ba96fa30e
#
_cell.length_a   1.000
_cell.length_b   1.000
_cell.length_c   1.000
_cell.angle_alpha   90.00
_cell.angle_beta   90.00
_cell.angle_gamma   90.00
#
_symmetry.space_group_name_H-M   'P 1'
#
loop_
_entity.id
_entity.type
_entity.pdbx_description
1 polymer ?
#
loop_
_entity_poly.entity_id
_entity_poly.type
_entity_poly.pdbx_seq_one_letter_code
_entity_poly.pdbx_strand_id
1 'polypeptide(L)'
;MSLITPRDDLLHAPPSDHYTWTETNWFGLMFVPEQQLQFDLYVWLHPNLKVAYGGFYASRGIKKDQLASEYYDFRSWLPFPKGNLDDYQLDNGISIKILKPLTTYKLDYVDEARGCELHVIWDAIMPPVPFPMGEHLEQAGRVTGTLKLDGVTHRVNCISIRDHSWVFRPETPKLGRRPIAMLNCGTGDDFAFSLTLPDMAYEREGDSLEAPGWLAQAPTTDQQMVPFCWLHRDGESRQIKKAQQRTIRDEDGFRPIRVEAEFIDDHDERYVVTGDIRNFLPFHWMQNNLISCCLTNFTCNGRSGWGNFSESIEGDVIRKLWK
;
A
#
# COMPACT_ATOMS: atom_id res chain seq x y z
N MET A 1 -10.11 7.23 19.34
CA MET A 1 -8.91 6.86 18.54
C MET A 1 -7.70 7.46 19.22
N SER A 2 -6.58 6.73 19.32
CA SER A 2 -5.33 7.32 19.82
C SER A 2 -4.87 8.40 18.83
N LEU A 3 -4.38 9.51 19.36
CA LEU A 3 -3.83 10.59 18.54
C LEU A 3 -2.47 10.15 18.00
N ILE A 4 -2.28 10.20 16.69
CA ILE A 4 -0.96 10.00 16.09
C ILE A 4 -0.06 11.19 16.42
N THR A 5 1.13 10.90 16.86
CA THR A 5 2.14 11.88 17.32
C THR A 5 3.45 11.71 16.54
N PRO A 6 4.37 12.68 16.57
CA PRO A 6 5.70 12.52 15.96
C PRO A 6 6.49 11.29 16.46
N ARG A 7 6.13 10.72 17.61
CA ARG A 7 6.74 9.50 18.13
C ARG A 7 6.39 8.28 17.28
N ASP A 8 5.21 8.29 16.65
CA ASP A 8 4.71 7.18 15.83
C ASP A 8 5.34 7.13 14.42
N ASP A 9 6.21 8.07 14.07
CA ASP A 9 7.11 7.99 12.91
C ASP A 9 8.43 7.25 13.22
N LEU A 10 8.72 7.01 14.49
CA LEU A 10 9.99 6.44 14.95
C LEU A 10 9.84 4.96 15.30
N LEU A 11 10.97 4.27 15.40
CA LEU A 11 11.00 2.86 15.76
C LEU A 11 10.30 2.61 17.10
N HIS A 12 9.37 1.65 17.11
CA HIS A 12 8.66 1.20 18.29
C HIS A 12 9.39 0.07 19.00
N ALA A 13 9.45 0.15 20.33
CA ALA A 13 10.01 -0.93 21.10
C ALA A 13 9.10 -2.15 21.02
N PRO A 14 9.61 -3.34 20.63
CA PRO A 14 8.82 -4.55 20.66
C PRO A 14 8.26 -4.82 22.07
N PRO A 15 6.96 -5.16 22.20
CA PRO A 15 6.38 -5.45 23.52
C PRO A 15 6.85 -6.79 24.13
N SER A 16 7.52 -7.62 23.31
CA SER A 16 8.15 -8.88 23.72
C SER A 16 9.31 -9.20 22.78
N ASP A 17 10.04 -10.28 23.08
CA ASP A 17 11.11 -10.83 22.26
C ASP A 17 10.62 -11.72 21.10
N HIS A 18 9.32 -11.83 20.87
CA HIS A 18 8.76 -12.69 19.84
C HIS A 18 9.19 -12.23 18.43
N TYR A 19 9.73 -13.15 17.64
CA TYR A 19 10.36 -12.90 16.35
C TYR A 19 9.41 -12.32 15.29
N THR A 20 8.09 -12.51 15.43
CA THR A 20 7.08 -12.01 14.48
C THR A 20 6.71 -10.55 14.68
N TRP A 21 7.28 -9.85 15.69
CA TRP A 21 7.14 -8.41 15.76
C TRP A 21 7.83 -7.74 14.59
N THR A 22 7.08 -6.95 13.88
CA THR A 22 7.52 -6.29 12.63
C THR A 22 7.10 -4.85 12.62
N GLU A 23 7.95 -4.01 12.08
CA GLU A 23 7.63 -2.61 11.77
C GLU A 23 7.81 -2.35 10.29
N THR A 24 6.86 -1.68 9.65
CA THR A 24 6.90 -1.45 8.20
C THR A 24 6.83 0.03 7.89
N ASN A 25 7.62 0.45 6.90
CA ASN A 25 7.49 1.73 6.24
C ASN A 25 7.24 1.48 4.75
N TRP A 26 6.03 1.76 4.32
CA TRP A 26 5.65 1.72 2.93
C TRP A 26 5.39 3.13 2.41
N PHE A 27 6.12 3.49 1.36
CA PHE A 27 5.81 4.67 0.57
C PHE A 27 5.24 4.15 -0.74
N GLY A 28 3.93 3.99 -0.74
CA GLY A 28 3.15 3.23 -1.69
C GLY A 28 3.31 3.64 -3.11
N LEU A 29 2.57 3.01 -3.99
CA LEU A 29 2.77 3.12 -5.42
C LEU A 29 2.96 4.57 -5.86
N MET A 30 4.16 4.88 -6.29
CA MET A 30 4.54 6.11 -6.98
C MET A 30 4.50 5.87 -8.48
N PHE A 31 4.29 6.91 -9.28
CA PHE A 31 4.10 6.70 -10.71
C PHE A 31 4.38 7.92 -11.58
N VAL A 32 4.63 7.64 -12.86
CA VAL A 32 4.67 8.59 -13.96
C VAL A 32 3.62 8.14 -14.99
N PRO A 33 2.38 8.64 -14.93
CA PRO A 33 1.24 8.05 -15.62
C PRO A 33 1.36 8.14 -17.14
N GLU A 34 1.96 9.21 -17.69
CA GLU A 34 2.17 9.40 -19.13
C GLU A 34 3.05 8.30 -19.74
N GLN A 35 3.83 7.60 -18.91
CA GLN A 35 4.72 6.53 -19.33
C GLN A 35 4.25 5.17 -18.84
N GLN A 36 3.09 5.10 -18.18
CA GLN A 36 2.60 3.91 -17.50
C GLN A 36 3.68 3.28 -16.61
N LEU A 37 4.51 4.11 -15.98
CA LEU A 37 5.58 3.68 -15.11
C LEU A 37 5.11 3.76 -13.67
N GLN A 38 5.13 2.64 -12.98
CA GLN A 38 4.89 2.52 -11.53
C GLN A 38 6.14 2.04 -10.82
N PHE A 39 6.32 2.46 -9.59
CA PHE A 39 7.42 2.03 -8.74
C PHE A 39 7.04 2.14 -7.27
N ASP A 40 7.74 1.39 -6.44
CA ASP A 40 7.41 1.23 -5.03
C ASP A 40 8.69 1.12 -4.19
N LEU A 41 8.66 1.68 -2.99
CA LEU A 41 9.70 1.58 -1.99
C LEU A 41 9.11 1.07 -0.69
N TYR A 42 9.59 -0.07 -0.23
CA TYR A 42 9.08 -0.71 0.97
C TYR A 42 10.18 -1.26 1.86
N VAL A 43 10.02 -1.03 3.15
CA VAL A 43 10.95 -1.51 4.17
C VAL A 43 10.17 -2.26 5.25
N TRP A 44 10.67 -3.42 5.60
CA TRP A 44 10.23 -4.27 6.69
C TRP A 44 11.34 -4.47 7.69
N LEU A 45 11.10 -4.11 8.93
CA LEU A 45 12.05 -4.20 10.03
C LEU A 45 11.62 -5.30 10.98
N HIS A 46 12.56 -6.16 11.34
CA HIS A 46 12.39 -7.22 12.33
C HIS A 46 13.33 -6.95 13.52
N PRO A 47 12.94 -6.09 14.47
CA PRO A 47 13.84 -5.64 15.54
C PRO A 47 14.39 -6.79 16.40
N ASN A 48 13.56 -7.80 16.67
CA ASN A 48 13.97 -8.95 17.50
C ASN A 48 14.92 -9.91 16.78
N LEU A 49 14.87 -9.96 15.45
CA LEU A 49 15.81 -10.73 14.62
C LEU A 49 17.05 -9.95 14.20
N LYS A 50 17.06 -8.63 14.43
CA LYS A 50 18.11 -7.69 13.99
C LYS A 50 18.35 -7.70 12.48
N VAL A 51 17.28 -7.88 11.70
CA VAL A 51 17.31 -7.87 10.24
C VAL A 51 16.23 -6.97 9.65
N ALA A 52 16.45 -6.55 8.41
CA ALA A 52 15.47 -5.84 7.60
C ALA A 52 15.21 -6.58 6.29
N TYR A 53 14.01 -6.39 5.75
CA TYR A 53 13.67 -6.68 4.36
C TYR A 53 13.39 -5.34 3.71
N GLY A 54 13.68 -5.23 2.44
CA GLY A 54 13.32 -4.00 1.76
C GLY A 54 13.73 -4.01 0.32
N GLY A 55 13.10 -3.15 -0.43
CA GLY A 55 13.43 -3.06 -1.83
C GLY A 55 12.72 -1.95 -2.56
N PHE A 56 13.10 -1.92 -3.80
CA PHE A 56 12.56 -1.04 -4.81
C PHE A 56 12.27 -1.86 -6.07
N TYR A 57 11.18 -1.57 -6.74
CA TYR A 57 10.93 -2.03 -8.10
C TYR A 57 10.39 -0.90 -8.96
N ALA A 58 10.56 -1.03 -10.28
CA ALA A 58 9.91 -0.20 -11.28
C ALA A 58 9.35 -1.08 -12.40
N SER A 59 8.11 -0.84 -12.81
CA SER A 59 7.41 -1.69 -13.76
C SER A 59 6.49 -0.90 -14.69
N ARG A 60 6.34 -1.38 -15.93
CA ARG A 60 5.42 -0.85 -16.94
C ARG A 60 4.52 -1.95 -17.50
N GLY A 61 3.27 -1.60 -17.77
CA GLY A 61 2.32 -2.48 -18.46
C GLY A 61 1.98 -3.75 -17.67
N ILE A 62 1.67 -4.81 -18.38
CA ILE A 62 1.23 -6.08 -17.81
C ILE A 62 2.41 -7.04 -17.71
N LYS A 63 2.70 -7.49 -16.50
CA LYS A 63 3.76 -8.46 -16.21
C LYS A 63 3.17 -9.80 -15.77
N LYS A 64 3.88 -10.87 -16.06
CA LYS A 64 3.52 -12.24 -15.61
C LYS A 64 4.19 -12.60 -14.30
N ASP A 65 5.28 -11.92 -13.95
CA ASP A 65 6.10 -12.16 -12.78
C ASP A 65 6.85 -10.90 -12.38
N GLN A 66 7.18 -10.76 -11.11
CA GLN A 66 7.94 -9.61 -10.56
C GLN A 66 9.33 -9.49 -11.19
N LEU A 67 9.96 -10.60 -11.57
CA LEU A 67 11.28 -10.58 -12.21
C LEU A 67 11.24 -10.07 -13.66
N ALA A 68 10.05 -9.92 -14.24
CA ALA A 68 9.85 -9.30 -15.55
C ALA A 68 9.73 -7.77 -15.49
N SER A 69 9.84 -7.16 -14.30
CA SER A 69 9.87 -5.71 -14.13
C SER A 69 11.09 -5.09 -14.82
N GLU A 70 11.00 -3.83 -15.19
CA GLU A 70 12.13 -3.06 -15.73
C GLU A 70 13.26 -2.97 -14.71
N TYR A 71 12.89 -2.93 -13.43
CA TYR A 71 13.84 -2.98 -12.33
C TYR A 71 13.24 -3.70 -11.12
N TYR A 72 14.02 -4.55 -10.47
CA TYR A 72 13.60 -5.27 -9.27
C TYR A 72 14.81 -5.50 -8.33
N ASP A 73 14.71 -5.06 -7.08
CA ASP A 73 15.69 -5.29 -6.03
C ASP A 73 15.01 -5.34 -4.65
N PHE A 74 14.39 -6.47 -4.33
CA PHE A 74 13.94 -6.74 -2.98
C PHE A 74 14.86 -7.77 -2.33
N ARG A 75 15.40 -7.41 -1.17
CA ARG A 75 16.36 -8.25 -0.43
C ARG A 75 15.86 -8.57 0.96
N SER A 76 16.04 -9.83 1.32
CA SER A 76 15.84 -10.34 2.68
C SER A 76 17.16 -10.36 3.45
N TRP A 77 17.05 -10.38 4.77
CA TRP A 77 18.21 -10.52 5.67
C TRP A 77 19.25 -9.40 5.56
N LEU A 78 18.81 -8.21 5.19
CA LEU A 78 19.66 -7.03 5.31
C LEU A 78 19.97 -6.77 6.79
N PRO A 79 21.16 -6.22 7.12
CA PRO A 79 21.44 -5.77 8.48
C PRO A 79 20.39 -4.77 8.96
N PHE A 80 19.99 -4.88 10.22
CA PHE A 80 19.08 -3.92 10.82
C PHE A 80 19.70 -2.53 10.81
N PRO A 81 18.97 -1.48 10.40
CA PRO A 81 19.53 -0.14 10.31
C PRO A 81 19.96 0.39 11.69
N LYS A 82 20.98 1.20 11.72
CA LYS A 82 21.46 1.86 12.93
C LYS A 82 20.59 3.08 13.23
N GLY A 83 20.42 3.38 14.51
CA GLY A 83 19.67 4.54 14.97
C GLY A 83 18.17 4.32 15.03
N ASN A 84 17.41 5.38 14.82
CA ASN A 84 15.96 5.42 14.80
C ASN A 84 15.47 5.58 13.35
N LEU A 85 14.17 5.50 13.09
CA LEU A 85 13.62 5.62 11.73
C LEU A 85 13.59 7.07 11.20
N ASP A 86 14.12 8.03 11.93
CA ASP A 86 14.21 9.43 11.51
C ASP A 86 15.26 9.69 10.39
N ASP A 87 16.34 8.90 10.35
CA ASP A 87 17.38 8.97 9.30
C ASP A 87 18.07 7.61 9.24
N TYR A 88 17.75 6.80 8.25
CA TYR A 88 18.31 5.47 8.14
C TYR A 88 18.56 5.03 6.70
N GLN A 89 19.46 4.08 6.57
CA GLN A 89 19.87 3.48 5.29
C GLN A 89 19.91 1.96 5.41
N LEU A 90 19.61 1.29 4.31
CA LEU A 90 19.81 -0.15 4.13
C LEU A 90 20.91 -0.41 3.13
N ASP A 91 21.60 -1.54 3.27
CA ASP A 91 22.77 -1.91 2.44
C ASP A 91 22.42 -2.15 0.95
N ASN A 92 21.14 -2.12 0.58
CA ASN A 92 20.68 -2.23 -0.80
C ASN A 92 20.40 -0.89 -1.49
N GLY A 93 20.82 0.22 -0.90
CA GLY A 93 20.71 1.55 -1.50
C GLY A 93 19.47 2.36 -1.12
N ILE A 94 18.58 1.81 -0.29
CA ILE A 94 17.45 2.58 0.28
C ILE A 94 17.98 3.55 1.34
N SER A 95 17.53 4.80 1.29
CA SER A 95 17.70 5.80 2.34
C SER A 95 16.40 6.55 2.57
N ILE A 96 15.98 6.63 3.83
CA ILE A 96 14.77 7.35 4.23
C ILE A 96 15.13 8.33 5.34
N LYS A 97 14.72 9.59 5.16
CA LYS A 97 14.95 10.65 6.15
C LYS A 97 13.68 11.44 6.41
N ILE A 98 13.31 11.55 7.65
CA ILE A 98 12.24 12.45 8.10
C ILE A 98 12.78 13.87 8.14
N LEU A 99 12.33 14.73 7.23
CA LEU A 99 12.69 16.16 7.23
C LEU A 99 11.80 16.95 8.20
N LYS A 100 10.53 16.57 8.26
CA LYS A 100 9.56 17.10 9.22
C LYS A 100 8.61 15.99 9.64
N PRO A 101 8.57 15.62 10.92
CA PRO A 101 7.74 14.51 11.40
C PRO A 101 6.29 14.60 10.95
N LEU A 102 5.71 13.49 10.54
CA LEU A 102 4.34 13.34 10.03
C LEU A 102 4.02 14.22 8.82
N THR A 103 5.02 14.84 8.19
CA THR A 103 4.77 15.81 7.11
C THR A 103 5.67 15.62 5.89
N THR A 104 6.99 15.58 6.06
CA THR A 104 7.93 15.62 4.93
C THR A 104 9.01 14.56 5.07
N TYR A 105 9.17 13.75 4.04
CA TYR A 105 10.14 12.66 3.98
C TYR A 105 10.97 12.76 2.72
N LYS A 106 12.27 12.57 2.87
CA LYS A 106 13.17 12.36 1.73
C LYS A 106 13.36 10.86 1.53
N LEU A 107 13.13 10.40 0.32
CA LEU A 107 13.25 9.01 -0.07
C LEU A 107 14.28 8.92 -1.20
N ASP A 108 15.31 8.14 -0.98
CA ASP A 108 16.32 7.84 -1.99
C ASP A 108 16.45 6.33 -2.17
N TYR A 109 16.68 5.92 -3.39
CA TYR A 109 17.16 4.59 -3.75
C TYR A 109 18.28 4.74 -4.78
N VAL A 110 19.44 4.14 -4.54
CA VAL A 110 20.59 4.27 -5.44
C VAL A 110 21.22 2.92 -5.69
N ASP A 111 21.23 2.51 -6.95
CA ASP A 111 22.00 1.37 -7.46
C ASP A 111 22.80 1.81 -8.68
N GLU A 112 23.99 2.31 -8.43
CA GLU A 112 24.89 2.79 -9.49
C GLU A 112 25.27 1.68 -10.47
N ALA A 113 25.43 0.44 -9.99
CA ALA A 113 25.85 -0.69 -10.81
C ALA A 113 24.81 -1.07 -11.88
N ARG A 114 23.53 -0.87 -11.59
CA ARG A 114 22.42 -1.14 -12.52
C ARG A 114 21.79 0.15 -13.07
N GLY A 115 22.32 1.32 -12.71
CA GLY A 115 21.89 2.62 -13.23
C GLY A 115 20.48 3.02 -12.84
N CYS A 116 20.02 2.60 -11.65
CA CYS A 116 18.72 2.98 -11.10
C CYS A 116 18.89 3.94 -9.92
N GLU A 117 18.29 5.13 -10.02
CA GLU A 117 18.37 6.15 -8.97
C GLU A 117 16.98 6.80 -8.76
N LEU A 118 16.46 6.75 -7.54
CA LEU A 118 15.28 7.49 -7.11
C LEU A 118 15.69 8.58 -6.14
N HIS A 119 15.24 9.80 -6.38
CA HIS A 119 15.40 10.94 -5.46
C HIS A 119 14.09 11.70 -5.40
N VAL A 120 13.32 11.51 -4.34
CA VAL A 120 12.01 12.16 -4.20
C VAL A 120 11.80 12.71 -2.79
N ILE A 121 10.97 13.74 -2.73
CA ILE A 121 10.36 14.24 -1.51
C ILE A 121 8.90 13.80 -1.50
N TRP A 122 8.47 13.25 -0.39
CA TRP A 122 7.09 12.94 -0.09
C TRP A 122 6.58 13.96 0.93
N ASP A 123 5.59 14.78 0.55
CA ASP A 123 4.98 15.82 1.39
C ASP A 123 3.52 15.49 1.66
N ALA A 124 3.14 15.40 2.94
CA ALA A 124 1.76 15.13 3.35
C ALA A 124 0.78 16.20 2.84
N ILE A 125 -0.34 15.76 2.29
CA ILE A 125 -1.47 16.63 1.94
C ILE A 125 -2.58 16.60 3.00
N MET A 126 -2.46 15.73 4.00
CA MET A 126 -3.42 15.56 5.08
C MET A 126 -2.74 15.05 6.36
N PRO A 127 -3.35 15.21 7.54
CA PRO A 127 -2.89 14.53 8.74
C PRO A 127 -2.94 13.00 8.60
N PRO A 128 -2.09 12.24 9.32
CA PRO A 128 -2.16 10.78 9.31
C PRO A 128 -3.47 10.28 9.92
N VAL A 129 -4.02 9.22 9.34
CA VAL A 129 -5.22 8.55 9.83
C VAL A 129 -4.80 7.30 10.61
N PRO A 130 -5.09 7.23 11.92
CA PRO A 130 -4.84 6.03 12.71
C PRO A 130 -5.87 4.94 12.37
N PHE A 131 -5.42 3.70 12.34
CA PHE A 131 -6.32 2.58 12.28
C PHE A 131 -6.90 2.23 13.65
N PRO A 132 -8.07 1.58 13.72
CA PRO A 132 -8.78 1.31 14.97
C PRO A 132 -7.96 0.53 16.00
N MET A 133 -6.99 -0.26 15.54
CA MET A 133 -6.12 -1.07 16.42
C MET A 133 -4.94 -0.29 17.00
N GLY A 134 -4.69 0.93 16.53
CA GLY A 134 -3.68 1.84 17.12
C GLY A 134 -2.22 1.53 16.78
N GLU A 135 -1.97 0.53 15.94
CA GLU A 135 -0.63 0.05 15.59
C GLU A 135 -0.34 0.22 14.08
N HIS A 136 -1.05 1.13 13.45
CA HIS A 136 -0.93 1.42 12.04
C HIS A 136 -1.49 2.81 11.73
N LEU A 137 -0.85 3.50 10.81
CA LEU A 137 -1.33 4.76 10.24
C LEU A 137 -1.19 4.74 8.72
N GLU A 138 -2.10 5.45 8.06
CA GLU A 138 -2.00 5.80 6.64
C GLU A 138 -2.07 7.31 6.44
N GLN A 139 -1.51 7.77 5.33
CA GLN A 139 -1.49 9.20 5.01
C GLN A 139 -1.27 9.41 3.52
N ALA A 140 -2.04 10.31 2.90
CA ALA A 140 -1.79 10.75 1.54
C ALA A 140 -0.75 11.86 1.49
N GLY A 141 0.08 11.84 0.45
CA GLY A 141 1.10 12.85 0.21
C GLY A 141 1.43 13.04 -1.26
N ARG A 142 1.95 14.21 -1.58
CA ARG A 142 2.50 14.54 -2.88
C ARG A 142 3.95 14.10 -2.96
N VAL A 143 4.27 13.36 -4.00
CA VAL A 143 5.64 12.93 -4.29
C VAL A 143 6.19 13.76 -5.44
N THR A 144 7.33 14.40 -5.23
CA THR A 144 8.03 15.19 -6.26
C THR A 144 9.51 14.83 -6.30
N GLY A 145 10.07 14.77 -7.50
CA GLY A 145 11.49 14.48 -7.68
C GLY A 145 11.78 13.78 -9.01
N THR A 146 12.70 12.83 -8.99
CA THR A 146 13.17 12.14 -10.19
C THR A 146 13.39 10.64 -9.95
N LEU A 147 13.11 9.86 -10.98
CA LEU A 147 13.53 8.46 -11.12
C LEU A 147 14.40 8.35 -12.37
N LYS A 148 15.64 7.90 -12.23
CA LYS A 148 16.49 7.51 -13.34
C LYS A 148 16.41 5.98 -13.50
N LEU A 149 16.06 5.54 -14.69
CA LEU A 149 15.91 4.14 -15.05
C LEU A 149 16.35 3.93 -16.49
N ASP A 150 17.20 2.94 -16.77
CA ASP A 150 17.73 2.63 -18.11
C ASP A 150 18.37 3.86 -18.80
N GLY A 151 19.06 4.70 -18.03
CA GLY A 151 19.70 5.93 -18.53
C GLY A 151 18.73 7.09 -18.78
N VAL A 152 17.43 6.91 -18.57
CA VAL A 152 16.40 7.94 -18.76
C VAL A 152 15.97 8.50 -17.40
N THR A 153 15.95 9.83 -17.27
CA THR A 153 15.45 10.51 -16.09
C THR A 153 13.99 10.88 -16.27
N HIS A 154 13.14 10.36 -15.39
CA HIS A 154 11.70 10.63 -15.33
C HIS A 154 11.42 11.63 -14.22
N ARG A 155 10.65 12.68 -14.52
CA ARG A 155 10.13 13.58 -13.49
C ARG A 155 8.97 12.91 -12.77
N VAL A 156 9.04 12.84 -11.46
CA VAL A 156 7.97 12.33 -10.60
C VAL A 156 7.16 13.50 -10.05
N ASN A 157 5.83 13.42 -10.20
CA ASN A 157 4.87 14.31 -9.57
C ASN A 157 3.53 13.58 -9.48
N CYS A 158 3.27 12.93 -8.36
CA CYS A 158 2.06 12.14 -8.15
C CYS A 158 1.55 12.29 -6.71
N ILE A 159 0.32 11.85 -6.47
CA ILE A 159 -0.19 11.62 -5.11
C ILE A 159 0.01 10.14 -4.80
N SER A 160 0.59 9.85 -3.66
CA SER A 160 0.85 8.50 -3.17
C SER A 160 0.36 8.37 -1.72
N ILE A 161 0.16 7.15 -1.27
CA ILE A 161 -0.19 6.85 0.12
C ILE A 161 1.04 6.26 0.78
N ARG A 162 1.37 6.68 1.99
CA ARG A 162 2.29 5.96 2.85
C ARG A 162 1.55 5.23 3.94
N ASP A 163 2.08 4.11 4.38
CA ASP A 163 1.71 3.49 5.65
C ASP A 163 2.92 3.29 6.55
N HIS A 164 2.63 3.23 7.85
CA HIS A 164 3.57 2.80 8.87
C HIS A 164 2.82 1.92 9.86
N SER A 165 3.34 0.72 10.11
CA SER A 165 2.72 -0.20 11.06
C SER A 165 3.75 -0.92 11.92
N TRP A 166 3.37 -1.23 13.18
CA TRP A 166 4.21 -1.91 14.18
C TRP A 166 3.37 -2.96 14.91
N VAL A 167 3.37 -4.18 14.37
CA VAL A 167 2.46 -5.25 14.81
C VAL A 167 3.13 -6.62 14.85
N PHE A 168 2.52 -7.55 15.55
CA PHE A 168 2.83 -8.98 15.40
C PHE A 168 2.23 -9.50 14.08
N ARG A 169 3.08 -10.08 13.23
CA ARG A 169 2.66 -10.72 11.99
C ARG A 169 2.94 -12.22 12.06
N PRO A 170 2.02 -13.02 12.59
CA PRO A 170 2.20 -14.47 12.65
C PRO A 170 2.27 -15.05 11.24
N GLU A 171 3.26 -15.90 10.99
CA GLU A 171 3.47 -16.58 9.71
C GLU A 171 2.44 -17.66 9.40
N THR A 172 1.52 -17.93 10.31
CA THR A 172 0.53 -18.99 10.15
C THR A 172 -0.47 -18.60 9.06
N PRO A 173 -0.46 -19.27 7.91
CA PRO A 173 -1.44 -18.99 6.87
C PRO A 173 -2.83 -19.35 7.41
N LYS A 174 -3.74 -18.40 7.40
CA LYS A 174 -5.16 -18.69 7.57
C LYS A 174 -5.70 -19.03 6.20
N LEU A 175 -6.03 -20.28 5.99
CA LEU A 175 -6.49 -20.79 4.70
C LEU A 175 -7.88 -20.22 4.34
N GLY A 176 -8.07 -19.92 3.08
CA GLY A 176 -9.39 -19.67 2.49
C GLY A 176 -9.96 -18.26 2.67
N ARG A 177 -9.14 -17.24 2.84
CA ARG A 177 -9.59 -15.86 2.96
C ARG A 177 -10.00 -15.25 1.62
N ARG A 178 -10.99 -14.36 1.66
CA ARG A 178 -11.32 -13.51 0.51
C ARG A 178 -10.10 -12.66 0.12
N PRO A 179 -9.88 -12.43 -1.19
CA PRO A 179 -8.97 -11.40 -1.62
C PRO A 179 -9.33 -10.07 -0.98
N ILE A 180 -8.31 -9.34 -0.53
CA ILE A 180 -8.49 -8.01 0.03
C ILE A 180 -7.83 -7.03 -0.90
N ALA A 181 -8.63 -6.09 -1.38
CA ALA A 181 -8.17 -5.02 -2.24
C ALA A 181 -7.92 -3.74 -1.45
N MET A 182 -6.86 -3.06 -1.79
CA MET A 182 -6.53 -1.70 -1.41
C MET A 182 -6.70 -0.79 -2.62
N LEU A 183 -7.58 0.20 -2.53
CA LEU A 183 -7.83 1.21 -3.53
C LEU A 183 -7.36 2.56 -3.00
N ASN A 184 -6.27 3.05 -3.52
CA ASN A 184 -5.65 4.31 -3.09
C ASN A 184 -5.61 5.28 -4.27
N CYS A 185 -6.24 6.43 -4.14
CA CYS A 185 -6.28 7.42 -5.20
C CYS A 185 -6.17 8.84 -4.65
N GLY A 186 -5.46 9.70 -5.38
CA GLY A 186 -5.50 11.14 -5.19
C GLY A 186 -5.76 11.85 -6.51
N THR A 187 -6.72 12.77 -6.53
CA THR A 187 -7.01 13.60 -7.72
C THR A 187 -6.38 14.99 -7.64
N GLY A 188 -5.84 15.35 -6.48
CA GLY A 188 -5.21 16.62 -6.15
C GLY A 188 -4.92 16.68 -4.66
N ASP A 189 -4.42 17.82 -4.18
CA ASP A 189 -4.14 18.02 -2.76
C ASP A 189 -5.43 18.17 -1.91
N ASP A 190 -6.56 18.37 -2.58
CA ASP A 190 -7.88 18.55 -1.97
C ASP A 190 -8.72 17.26 -1.90
N PHE A 191 -8.26 16.18 -2.53
CA PHE A 191 -9.05 14.95 -2.58
C PHE A 191 -8.18 13.70 -2.72
N ALA A 192 -8.27 12.82 -1.73
CA ALA A 192 -7.66 11.50 -1.75
C ALA A 192 -8.49 10.51 -0.93
N PHE A 193 -8.44 9.23 -1.27
CA PHE A 193 -9.07 8.17 -0.46
C PHE A 193 -8.22 6.91 -0.41
N SER A 194 -8.42 6.14 0.65
CA SER A 194 -7.95 4.77 0.81
C SER A 194 -9.12 3.89 1.24
N LEU A 195 -9.32 2.79 0.52
CA LEU A 195 -10.34 1.79 0.83
C LEU A 195 -9.67 0.42 0.86
N THR A 196 -9.63 -0.22 2.03
CA THR A 196 -9.15 -1.60 2.18
C THR A 196 -10.34 -2.50 2.47
N LEU A 197 -10.77 -3.24 1.45
CA LEU A 197 -12.03 -3.96 1.43
C LEU A 197 -11.89 -5.38 0.87
N PRO A 198 -12.68 -6.35 1.38
CA PRO A 198 -12.80 -7.66 0.74
C PRO A 198 -13.47 -7.54 -0.65
N ASP A 199 -13.06 -8.41 -1.56
CA ASP A 199 -13.68 -8.50 -2.89
C ASP A 199 -15.06 -9.17 -2.81
N MET A 200 -16.12 -8.40 -3.06
CA MET A 200 -17.50 -8.90 -3.03
C MET A 200 -17.84 -9.81 -4.22
N ALA A 201 -17.06 -9.76 -5.32
CA ALA A 201 -17.22 -10.71 -6.42
C ALA A 201 -16.86 -12.16 -6.01
N TYR A 202 -16.24 -12.32 -4.84
CA TYR A 202 -15.82 -13.62 -4.29
C TYR A 202 -16.87 -14.31 -3.42
N GLU A 203 -18.08 -13.76 -3.30
CA GLU A 203 -19.22 -14.45 -2.66
C GLU A 203 -19.75 -15.54 -3.58
N ARG A 204 -19.24 -16.75 -3.41
CA ARG A 204 -19.93 -17.96 -3.87
C ARG A 204 -20.76 -18.51 -2.72
N GLU A 205 -22.02 -18.84 -3.01
CA GLU A 205 -22.90 -19.55 -2.09
C GLU A 205 -22.16 -20.75 -1.45
N GLY A 206 -22.00 -20.72 -0.13
CA GLY A 206 -21.39 -21.80 0.64
C GLY A 206 -19.92 -21.64 1.05
N ASP A 207 -19.17 -20.67 0.50
CA ASP A 207 -17.78 -20.39 0.89
C ASP A 207 -17.71 -19.18 1.83
N SER A 208 -17.90 -19.39 3.13
CA SER A 208 -17.58 -18.36 4.12
C SER A 208 -16.07 -18.25 4.27
N LEU A 209 -15.45 -17.40 3.48
CA LEU A 209 -14.04 -17.06 3.66
C LEU A 209 -13.92 -16.04 4.78
N GLU A 210 -13.17 -16.36 5.84
CA GLU A 210 -12.98 -15.43 6.95
C GLU A 210 -12.11 -14.23 6.53
N ALA A 211 -12.44 -13.04 7.02
CA ALA A 211 -11.59 -11.87 6.87
C ALA A 211 -10.20 -12.11 7.50
N PRO A 212 -9.12 -11.45 7.03
CA PRO A 212 -7.81 -11.52 7.67
C PRO A 212 -7.90 -11.26 9.17
N GLY A 213 -7.02 -11.86 9.95
CA GLY A 213 -7.07 -11.77 11.41
C GLY A 213 -7.07 -10.35 11.97
N TRP A 214 -6.42 -9.42 11.30
CA TRP A 214 -6.42 -8.00 11.64
C TRP A 214 -7.74 -7.29 11.28
N LEU A 215 -8.47 -7.71 10.22
CA LEU A 215 -9.82 -7.25 9.90
C LEU A 215 -10.88 -7.95 10.77
N ALA A 216 -10.68 -9.23 11.10
CA ALA A 216 -11.58 -9.98 11.98
C ALA A 216 -11.61 -9.44 13.43
N GLN A 217 -10.57 -8.70 13.84
CA GLN A 217 -10.52 -8.02 15.13
C GLN A 217 -11.18 -6.63 15.12
N ALA A 218 -11.54 -6.14 13.94
CA ALA A 218 -12.26 -4.88 13.86
C ALA A 218 -13.67 -5.05 14.44
N PRO A 219 -14.11 -4.13 15.31
CA PRO A 219 -15.41 -4.25 15.96
C PRO A 219 -16.55 -4.21 14.93
N THR A 220 -17.54 -5.08 15.08
CA THR A 220 -18.69 -5.28 14.15
C THR A 220 -20.00 -4.75 14.73
N THR A 221 -20.08 -3.50 15.17
CA THR A 221 -21.35 -2.93 15.62
C THR A 221 -21.98 -2.03 14.56
N ASP A 222 -23.29 -1.96 14.49
CA ASP A 222 -24.08 -1.18 13.53
C ASP A 222 -23.78 0.34 13.50
N GLN A 223 -22.96 0.82 14.41
CA GLN A 223 -22.55 2.23 14.53
C GLN A 223 -21.10 2.49 14.13
N GLN A 224 -20.38 1.49 13.61
CA GLN A 224 -18.94 1.61 13.38
C GLN A 224 -18.61 1.95 11.95
N MET A 225 -17.62 2.86 11.85
CA MET A 225 -16.96 3.20 10.60
C MET A 225 -16.28 1.98 10.00
N VAL A 226 -16.24 1.89 8.69
CA VAL A 226 -15.51 0.83 8.00
C VAL A 226 -14.03 0.99 8.35
N PRO A 227 -13.43 0.02 9.04
CA PRO A 227 -12.03 0.10 9.41
C PRO A 227 -11.16 0.11 8.16
N PHE A 228 -10.01 0.76 8.24
CA PHE A 228 -9.04 0.83 7.14
C PHE A 228 -9.57 1.51 5.86
N CYS A 229 -10.52 2.41 6.03
CA CYS A 229 -11.06 3.25 4.97
C CYS A 229 -11.13 4.70 5.45
N TRP A 230 -10.70 5.62 4.60
CA TRP A 230 -10.77 7.05 4.87
C TRP A 230 -10.90 7.86 3.58
N LEU A 231 -11.41 9.06 3.72
CA LEU A 231 -11.49 10.08 2.69
C LEU A 231 -10.84 11.36 3.20
N HIS A 232 -9.97 11.96 2.39
CA HIS A 232 -9.53 13.34 2.54
C HIS A 232 -10.25 14.19 1.50
N ARG A 233 -10.94 15.22 1.93
CA ARG A 233 -11.65 16.13 1.04
C ARG A 233 -11.66 17.55 1.59
N ASP A 234 -11.21 18.50 0.76
CA ASP A 234 -11.25 19.94 1.04
C ASP A 234 -10.58 20.32 2.38
N GLY A 235 -9.45 19.66 2.72
CA GLY A 235 -8.70 19.86 3.97
C GLY A 235 -9.22 19.08 5.17
N GLU A 236 -10.27 18.29 5.03
CA GLU A 236 -10.88 17.50 6.08
C GLU A 236 -10.65 15.99 5.85
N SER A 237 -10.31 15.28 6.94
CA SER A 237 -10.27 13.81 6.93
C SER A 237 -11.60 13.27 7.43
N ARG A 238 -12.29 12.51 6.59
CA ARG A 238 -13.61 11.94 6.85
C ARG A 238 -13.54 10.44 7.04
N GLN A 239 -14.38 9.94 7.93
CA GLN A 239 -14.53 8.51 8.16
C GLN A 239 -15.53 7.91 7.18
N ILE A 240 -15.37 6.62 6.89
CA ILE A 240 -16.28 5.90 5.99
C ILE A 240 -17.24 5.05 6.80
N LYS A 241 -18.55 5.30 6.65
CA LYS A 241 -19.63 4.55 7.33
C LYS A 241 -19.91 3.21 6.67
N LYS A 242 -19.89 3.20 5.32
CA LYS A 242 -20.18 2.01 4.52
C LYS A 242 -19.29 2.00 3.30
N ALA A 243 -18.81 0.85 2.92
CA ALA A 243 -18.06 0.68 1.67
C ALA A 243 -18.19 -0.76 1.17
N GLN A 244 -18.14 -0.90 -0.14
CA GLN A 244 -18.06 -2.19 -0.84
C GLN A 244 -17.25 -2.02 -2.11
N GLN A 245 -16.64 -3.10 -2.56
CA GLN A 245 -15.92 -3.13 -3.83
C GLN A 245 -16.08 -4.49 -4.52
N ARG A 246 -15.89 -4.51 -5.82
CA ARG A 246 -15.74 -5.72 -6.62
C ARG A 246 -14.64 -5.55 -7.64
N THR A 247 -13.87 -6.61 -7.86
CA THR A 247 -12.84 -6.69 -8.87
C THR A 247 -13.36 -7.39 -10.11
N ILE A 248 -13.22 -6.77 -11.26
CA ILE A 248 -13.50 -7.38 -12.57
C ILE A 248 -12.18 -7.89 -13.12
N ARG A 249 -12.15 -9.17 -13.49
CA ARG A 249 -10.96 -9.87 -13.92
C ARG A 249 -10.99 -10.18 -15.42
N ASP A 250 -9.84 -10.50 -15.97
CA ASP A 250 -9.72 -10.99 -17.34
C ASP A 250 -10.37 -12.38 -17.53
N GLU A 251 -10.30 -12.90 -18.76
CA GLU A 251 -10.91 -14.17 -19.14
C GLU A 251 -10.35 -15.37 -18.36
N ASP A 252 -9.08 -15.28 -17.92
CA ASP A 252 -8.44 -16.31 -17.11
C ASP A 252 -8.88 -16.25 -15.63
N GLY A 253 -9.64 -15.22 -15.25
CA GLY A 253 -10.17 -15.02 -13.91
C GLY A 253 -9.13 -14.63 -12.86
N PHE A 254 -7.92 -14.29 -13.27
CA PHE A 254 -6.82 -13.98 -12.35
C PHE A 254 -6.45 -12.50 -12.33
N ARG A 255 -6.12 -11.91 -13.48
CA ARG A 255 -5.65 -10.55 -13.55
C ARG A 255 -6.79 -9.56 -13.42
N PRO A 256 -6.74 -8.63 -12.46
CA PRO A 256 -7.71 -7.54 -12.38
C PRO A 256 -7.57 -6.62 -13.60
N ILE A 257 -8.69 -6.25 -14.21
CA ILE A 257 -8.75 -5.31 -15.35
C ILE A 257 -9.50 -4.04 -15.00
N ARG A 258 -10.40 -4.12 -14.01
CA ARG A 258 -11.20 -3.00 -13.53
C ARG A 258 -11.62 -3.25 -12.09
N VAL A 259 -11.78 -2.19 -11.32
CA VAL A 259 -12.40 -2.23 -10.01
C VAL A 259 -13.57 -1.26 -9.96
N GLU A 260 -14.61 -1.65 -9.26
CA GLU A 260 -15.76 -0.80 -8.95
C GLU A 260 -15.97 -0.78 -7.44
N ALA A 261 -16.16 0.40 -6.88
CA ALA A 261 -16.42 0.57 -5.46
C ALA A 261 -17.45 1.66 -5.20
N GLU A 262 -18.06 1.55 -4.05
CA GLU A 262 -19.00 2.54 -3.55
C GLU A 262 -18.77 2.72 -2.06
N PHE A 263 -18.80 3.96 -1.59
CA PHE A 263 -18.72 4.24 -0.17
C PHE A 263 -19.57 5.45 0.25
N ILE A 264 -19.89 5.52 1.53
CA ILE A 264 -20.62 6.62 2.17
C ILE A 264 -19.77 7.12 3.33
N ASP A 265 -19.48 8.42 3.36
CA ASP A 265 -18.72 9.07 4.42
C ASP A 265 -19.58 9.41 5.66
N ASP A 266 -18.97 10.00 6.68
CA ASP A 266 -19.64 10.42 7.92
C ASP A 266 -20.53 11.66 7.75
N HIS A 267 -20.50 12.32 6.61
CA HIS A 267 -21.43 13.37 6.19
C HIS A 267 -22.62 12.85 5.35
N ASP A 268 -22.78 11.51 5.24
CA ASP A 268 -23.79 10.84 4.41
C ASP A 268 -23.67 11.11 2.90
N GLU A 269 -22.50 11.58 2.44
CA GLU A 269 -22.21 11.71 1.02
C GLU A 269 -21.84 10.35 0.41
N ARG A 270 -22.40 10.07 -0.76
CA ARG A 270 -22.15 8.85 -1.52
C ARG A 270 -21.11 9.07 -2.61
N TYR A 271 -20.16 8.18 -2.69
CA TYR A 271 -19.10 8.15 -3.67
C TYR A 271 -19.14 6.88 -4.50
N VAL A 272 -19.13 7.03 -5.81
CA VAL A 272 -19.05 5.92 -6.77
C VAL A 272 -17.69 5.98 -7.45
N VAL A 273 -16.95 4.90 -7.30
CA VAL A 273 -15.57 4.78 -7.80
C VAL A 273 -15.51 3.73 -8.90
N THR A 274 -14.85 4.06 -9.98
CA THR A 274 -14.42 3.10 -10.99
C THR A 274 -12.92 3.26 -11.21
N GLY A 275 -12.20 2.16 -11.37
CA GLY A 275 -10.76 2.16 -11.62
C GLY A 275 -10.42 1.25 -12.78
N ASP A 276 -9.88 1.80 -13.86
CA ASP A 276 -9.36 1.04 -15.00
C ASP A 276 -7.89 0.73 -14.77
N ILE A 277 -7.55 -0.55 -14.68
CA ILE A 277 -6.20 -1.02 -14.39
C ILE A 277 -5.34 -0.91 -15.64
N ARG A 278 -4.22 -0.20 -15.53
CA ARG A 278 -3.29 0.08 -16.63
C ARG A 278 -2.03 -0.75 -16.57
N ASN A 279 -1.52 -1.00 -15.36
CA ASN A 279 -0.40 -1.89 -15.14
C ASN A 279 -0.82 -3.03 -14.23
N PHE A 280 -0.14 -4.13 -14.35
CA PHE A 280 -0.30 -5.28 -13.45
C PHE A 280 1.07 -5.91 -13.19
N LEU A 281 1.44 -6.01 -11.93
CA LEU A 281 2.62 -6.71 -11.47
C LEU A 281 2.21 -7.69 -10.36
N PRO A 282 2.21 -9.00 -10.60
CA PRO A 282 2.07 -9.98 -9.53
C PRO A 282 3.35 -10.01 -8.70
N PHE A 283 3.23 -9.78 -7.42
CA PHE A 283 4.35 -9.64 -6.50
C PHE A 283 4.24 -10.64 -5.36
N HIS A 284 5.24 -11.49 -5.19
CA HIS A 284 5.32 -12.42 -4.07
C HIS A 284 5.76 -11.69 -2.81
N TRP A 285 4.79 -11.29 -2.01
CA TRP A 285 4.99 -10.48 -0.83
C TRP A 285 5.42 -11.29 0.41
N MET A 286 4.78 -12.41 0.61
CA MET A 286 5.04 -13.36 1.69
C MET A 286 4.86 -14.78 1.19
N GLN A 287 5.25 -15.75 2.03
CA GLN A 287 4.92 -17.14 1.77
C GLN A 287 3.40 -17.31 1.60
N ASN A 288 3.01 -17.98 0.53
CA ASN A 288 1.61 -18.26 0.21
C ASN A 288 0.72 -17.02 0.03
N ASN A 289 1.29 -15.87 -0.26
CA ASN A 289 0.55 -14.64 -0.55
C ASN A 289 1.11 -13.95 -1.80
N LEU A 290 0.21 -13.58 -2.68
CA LEU A 290 0.51 -12.78 -3.86
C LEU A 290 -0.19 -11.43 -3.72
N ILE A 291 0.51 -10.35 -4.02
CA ILE A 291 -0.08 -9.02 -4.17
C ILE A 291 -0.05 -8.63 -5.64
N SER A 292 -1.17 -8.21 -6.18
CA SER A 292 -1.21 -7.52 -7.46
C SER A 292 -0.96 -6.03 -7.24
N CYS A 293 0.15 -5.52 -7.77
CA CYS A 293 0.46 -4.09 -7.73
C CYS A 293 0.05 -3.46 -9.06
N CYS A 294 -0.91 -2.55 -9.03
CA CYS A 294 -1.54 -2.04 -10.23
C CYS A 294 -1.62 -0.51 -10.26
N LEU A 295 -0.99 0.11 -11.26
CA LEU A 295 -1.30 1.49 -11.59
C LEU A 295 -2.70 1.55 -12.20
N THR A 296 -3.55 2.36 -11.61
CA THR A 296 -4.97 2.42 -11.92
C THR A 296 -5.40 3.85 -12.18
N ASN A 297 -6.17 4.06 -13.24
CA ASN A 297 -6.85 5.33 -13.50
C ASN A 297 -8.23 5.29 -12.86
N PHE A 298 -8.42 6.06 -11.80
CA PHE A 298 -9.67 6.13 -11.06
C PHE A 298 -10.54 7.29 -11.50
N THR A 299 -11.84 7.06 -11.42
CA THR A 299 -12.87 8.11 -11.46
C THR A 299 -13.74 7.99 -10.22
N CYS A 300 -13.92 9.09 -9.47
CA CYS A 300 -14.76 9.17 -8.29
C CYS A 300 -15.69 10.38 -8.41
N ASN A 301 -17.01 10.16 -8.54
CA ASN A 301 -18.01 11.22 -8.71
C ASN A 301 -17.61 12.31 -9.73
N GLY A 302 -17.03 11.91 -10.88
CA GLY A 302 -16.58 12.79 -11.95
C GLY A 302 -15.19 13.41 -11.76
N ARG A 303 -14.52 13.22 -10.63
CA ARG A 303 -13.10 13.52 -10.45
C ARG A 303 -12.26 12.36 -11.00
N SER A 304 -11.22 12.65 -11.74
CA SER A 304 -10.29 11.64 -12.25
C SER A 304 -8.92 11.78 -11.62
N GLY A 305 -8.29 10.66 -11.34
CA GLY A 305 -6.94 10.61 -10.77
C GLY A 305 -6.27 9.28 -10.98
N TRP A 306 -5.00 9.24 -10.68
CA TRP A 306 -4.21 8.02 -10.72
C TRP A 306 -3.95 7.52 -9.30
N GLY A 307 -3.78 6.23 -9.17
CA GLY A 307 -3.49 5.63 -7.89
C GLY A 307 -3.14 4.16 -7.96
N ASN A 308 -3.15 3.54 -6.80
CA ASN A 308 -2.86 2.15 -6.62
C ASN A 308 -4.14 1.34 -6.44
N PHE A 309 -4.27 0.27 -7.21
CA PHE A 309 -5.06 -0.88 -6.83
C PHE A 309 -4.09 -2.02 -6.49
N SER A 310 -4.13 -2.51 -5.28
CA SER A 310 -3.42 -3.74 -4.92
C SER A 310 -4.36 -4.72 -4.25
N GLU A 311 -4.19 -5.99 -4.59
CA GLU A 311 -5.02 -7.05 -4.07
C GLU A 311 -4.15 -8.15 -3.49
N SER A 312 -4.35 -8.45 -2.22
CA SER A 312 -3.69 -9.54 -1.51
C SER A 312 -4.49 -10.82 -1.66
N ILE A 313 -3.90 -11.84 -2.27
CA ILE A 313 -4.53 -13.13 -2.57
C ILE A 313 -3.69 -14.26 -2.00
N GLU A 314 -4.31 -15.11 -1.19
CA GLU A 314 -3.65 -16.31 -0.67
C GLU A 314 -3.56 -17.42 -1.74
N GLY A 315 -2.49 -18.21 -1.73
CA GLY A 315 -2.25 -19.26 -2.73
C GLY A 315 -3.36 -20.30 -2.85
N ASP A 316 -4.11 -20.53 -1.77
CA ASP A 316 -5.27 -21.44 -1.79
C ASP A 316 -6.43 -20.87 -2.60
N VAL A 317 -6.59 -19.55 -2.56
CA VAL A 317 -7.58 -18.83 -3.37
C VAL A 317 -7.13 -18.81 -4.83
N ILE A 318 -5.86 -18.54 -5.10
CA ILE A 318 -5.30 -18.58 -6.45
C ILE A 318 -5.56 -19.94 -7.10
N ARG A 319 -5.33 -21.04 -6.39
CA ARG A 319 -5.61 -22.39 -6.89
C ARG A 319 -7.08 -22.66 -7.19
N LYS A 320 -8.00 -21.97 -6.52
CA LYS A 320 -9.44 -22.04 -6.80
C LYS A 320 -9.84 -21.19 -8.00
N LEU A 321 -9.16 -20.03 -8.19
CA LEU A 321 -9.41 -19.14 -9.34
C LEU A 321 -8.96 -19.75 -10.66
N TRP A 322 -7.88 -20.54 -10.66
CA TRP A 322 -7.29 -21.15 -11.84
C TRP A 322 -7.82 -22.57 -12.14
N LYS A 323 -9.03 -22.83 -11.82
CA LYS A 323 -9.77 -24.01 -12.26
C LYS A 323 -10.80 -23.59 -13.28
#